data_213ef745383f9212f4cf2cb21e6fd8fc
#
_entry.id   213ef745383f9212f4cf2cb21e6fd8fc
#
_cell.length_a   1.000
_cell.length_b   1.000
_cell.length_c   1.000
_cell.angle_alpha   90.00
_cell.angle_beta   90.00
_cell.angle_gamma   90.00
#
_symmetry.space_group_name_H-M   'P 1'
#
loop_
_entity.id
_entity.type
_entity.pdbx_description
1 polymer ?
#
loop_
_entity_poly.entity_id
_entity_poly.type
_entity_poly.pdbx_seq_one_letter_code
_entity_poly.pdbx_strand_id
1 'polypeptide(L)'
;EEVADRVLKQMEEGQRHVRIQVGGYGGVGTLGNDPDFKKAGFGLEKDQYMDDQAYLKAVPKLFEGVRKKCGDKIELCHDIHERCQPIDVINMCRNLEEFRPFFIEDPLSPENTHWWKQMRQSTIVPFAQGELFNNINEFLGPMSNHYVDYIRIHVSQMGGITPCMKVARLGEGFNVGTIWHGPGAVSP
;
A
#
# COMPACT_ATOMS: atom_id res chain seq x y z
N GLU A 1 -6.06 18.70 -2.51
CA GLU A 1 -6.45 19.29 -3.80
C GLU A 1 -5.45 18.89 -4.89
N GLU A 2 -4.17 19.15 -4.72
CA GLU A 2 -3.10 18.86 -5.68
C GLU A 2 -3.05 17.37 -6.13
N VAL A 3 -3.18 16.43 -5.21
CA VAL A 3 -3.17 14.98 -5.55
C VAL A 3 -4.35 14.64 -6.44
N ALA A 4 -5.55 15.15 -6.13
CA ALA A 4 -6.73 14.87 -6.95
C ALA A 4 -6.61 15.48 -8.36
N ASP A 5 -5.95 16.64 -8.50
CA ASP A 5 -5.67 17.23 -9.83
C ASP A 5 -4.72 16.35 -10.65
N ARG A 6 -3.69 15.80 -10.00
CA ARG A 6 -2.78 14.85 -10.67
C ARG A 6 -3.49 13.57 -11.09
N VAL A 7 -4.39 13.05 -10.25
CA VAL A 7 -5.21 11.87 -10.58
C VAL A 7 -6.10 12.14 -11.80
N LEU A 8 -6.79 13.30 -11.86
CA LEU A 8 -7.58 13.68 -13.03
C LEU A 8 -6.75 13.70 -14.30
N LYS A 9 -5.55 14.29 -14.25
CA LYS A 9 -4.65 14.32 -15.40
C LYS A 9 -4.27 12.90 -15.85
N GLN A 10 -3.95 12.00 -14.92
CA GLN A 10 -3.65 10.60 -15.24
C GLN A 10 -4.87 9.88 -15.86
N MET A 11 -6.09 10.19 -15.40
CA MET A 11 -7.33 9.66 -16.02
C MET A 11 -7.49 10.14 -17.45
N GLU A 12 -7.19 11.42 -17.73
CA GLU A 12 -7.21 11.98 -19.09
C GLU A 12 -6.16 11.32 -20.00
N GLU A 13 -5.02 10.93 -19.45
CA GLU A 13 -3.97 10.16 -20.13
C GLU A 13 -4.33 8.67 -20.32
N GLY A 14 -5.50 8.24 -19.84
CA GLY A 14 -6.01 6.87 -20.00
C GLY A 14 -5.65 5.90 -18.89
N GLN A 15 -5.05 6.36 -17.78
CA GLN A 15 -4.77 5.51 -16.63
C GLN A 15 -6.08 5.08 -15.94
N ARG A 16 -6.16 3.80 -15.60
CA ARG A 16 -7.31 3.22 -14.90
C ARG A 16 -7.03 2.93 -13.43
N HIS A 17 -5.77 2.78 -13.06
CA HIS A 17 -5.30 2.49 -11.72
C HIS A 17 -4.27 3.53 -11.32
N VAL A 18 -4.42 4.13 -10.16
CA VAL A 18 -3.50 5.16 -9.66
C VAL A 18 -3.17 4.89 -8.20
N ARG A 19 -1.89 4.88 -7.89
CA ARG A 19 -1.43 4.87 -6.50
C ARG A 19 -1.43 6.28 -5.96
N ILE A 20 -2.23 6.53 -4.93
CA ILE A 20 -2.24 7.78 -4.17
C ILE A 20 -1.47 7.57 -2.87
N GLN A 21 -0.66 8.54 -2.49
CA GLN A 21 0.28 8.38 -1.38
C GLN A 21 0.26 9.60 -0.46
N VAL A 22 0.36 9.36 0.85
CA VAL A 22 0.65 10.37 1.85
C VAL A 22 2.10 10.21 2.28
N GLY A 23 2.88 11.26 2.11
CA GLY A 23 4.30 11.22 2.41
C GLY A 23 5.17 10.54 1.34
N GLY A 24 6.47 10.66 1.50
CA GLY A 24 7.47 9.97 0.66
C GLY A 24 8.01 8.71 1.34
N TYR A 25 8.61 7.84 0.56
CA TYR A 25 9.43 6.76 1.09
C TYR A 25 10.60 7.39 1.85
N GLY A 26 10.75 7.12 3.15
CA GLY A 26 11.86 7.67 3.93
C GLY A 26 11.47 8.70 5.00
N GLY A 27 10.21 8.88 5.30
CA GLY A 27 9.75 9.55 6.51
C GLY A 27 9.58 11.06 6.43
N VAL A 28 10.23 11.76 5.51
CA VAL A 28 9.99 13.20 5.30
C VAL A 28 8.91 13.38 4.27
N GLY A 29 7.78 12.86 4.57
CA GLY A 29 6.65 13.10 3.73
C GLY A 29 6.17 14.54 3.83
N THR A 30 5.21 14.82 3.01
CA THR A 30 4.44 16.06 2.96
C THR A 30 3.97 16.58 4.31
N LEU A 31 3.88 15.72 5.33
CA LEU A 31 3.59 16.13 6.72
C LEU A 31 4.69 17.05 7.29
N GLY A 32 5.95 16.87 6.92
CA GLY A 32 7.05 17.77 7.33
C GLY A 32 6.97 19.16 6.73
N ASN A 33 6.13 19.37 5.73
CA ASN A 33 5.84 20.67 5.12
C ASN A 33 4.50 21.28 5.57
N ASP A 34 3.70 20.53 6.35
CA ASP A 34 2.48 21.05 6.94
C ASP A 34 2.83 22.14 7.95
N PRO A 35 2.30 23.38 7.78
CA PRO A 35 2.54 24.48 8.71
C PRO A 35 2.09 24.18 10.14
N ASP A 36 1.04 23.37 10.29
CA ASP A 36 0.51 23.01 11.60
C ASP A 36 1.38 21.97 12.30
N PHE A 37 2.00 21.06 11.56
CA PHE A 37 3.00 20.14 12.08
C PHE A 37 4.26 20.87 12.55
N LYS A 38 4.73 21.86 11.81
CA LYS A 38 5.86 22.72 12.22
C LYS A 38 5.56 23.54 13.48
N LYS A 39 4.31 23.95 13.67
CA LYS A 39 3.86 24.69 14.87
C LYS A 39 3.73 23.81 16.10
N ALA A 40 3.53 22.51 15.93
CA ALA A 40 3.40 21.57 17.05
C ALA A 40 4.70 21.35 17.84
N GLY A 41 5.81 21.93 17.43
CA GLY A 41 7.04 22.05 18.24
C GLY A 41 7.77 20.73 18.52
N PHE A 42 7.56 19.72 17.74
CA PHE A 42 8.21 18.42 17.93
C PHE A 42 9.71 18.42 17.61
N GLY A 43 10.37 19.55 17.56
CA GLY A 43 11.83 19.77 17.68
C GLY A 43 12.79 18.81 16.95
N LEU A 44 12.27 17.92 16.09
CA LEU A 44 13.05 16.92 15.40
C LEU A 44 13.49 17.45 14.04
N GLU A 45 14.70 17.18 13.66
CA GLU A 45 15.22 17.51 12.36
C GLU A 45 14.35 16.87 11.26
N LYS A 46 14.19 17.58 10.16
CA LYS A 46 13.25 17.34 9.06
C LYS A 46 13.16 15.92 8.52
N ASP A 47 14.10 15.05 8.84
CA ASP A 47 14.33 13.81 8.11
C ASP A 47 14.26 12.54 8.98
N GLN A 48 13.84 12.64 10.25
CA GLN A 48 14.03 11.55 11.20
C GLN A 48 12.75 10.99 11.83
N TYR A 49 11.59 11.56 11.56
CA TYR A 49 10.36 11.15 12.25
C TYR A 49 9.15 11.05 11.31
N MET A 50 8.48 9.91 11.37
CA MET A 50 7.15 9.71 10.81
C MET A 50 6.14 9.73 11.95
N ASP A 51 5.17 10.62 11.91
CA ASP A 51 4.02 10.61 12.81
C ASP A 51 2.96 9.65 12.29
N ASP A 52 2.95 8.44 12.83
CA ASP A 52 2.00 7.38 12.45
C ASP A 52 0.55 7.83 12.64
N GLN A 53 0.25 8.55 13.74
CA GLN A 53 -1.10 8.99 14.04
C GLN A 53 -1.59 10.08 13.07
N ALA A 54 -0.71 10.98 12.67
CA ALA A 54 -1.02 11.96 11.63
C ALA A 54 -1.23 11.28 10.27
N TYR A 55 -0.37 10.31 9.92
CA TYR A 55 -0.48 9.53 8.71
C TYR A 55 -1.81 8.77 8.63
N LEU A 56 -2.16 8.02 9.68
CA LEU A 56 -3.39 7.23 9.76
C LEU A 56 -4.66 8.08 9.61
N LYS A 57 -4.63 9.33 10.06
CA LYS A 57 -5.72 10.29 9.88
C LYS A 57 -5.72 10.95 8.50
N ALA A 58 -4.56 11.10 7.88
CA ALA A 58 -4.42 11.76 6.59
C ALA A 58 -4.85 10.86 5.42
N VAL A 59 -4.60 9.55 5.51
CA VAL A 59 -4.91 8.60 4.43
C VAL A 59 -6.41 8.57 4.07
N PRO A 60 -7.35 8.41 5.01
CA PRO A 60 -8.79 8.46 4.68
C PRO A 60 -9.21 9.80 4.06
N LYS A 61 -8.69 10.91 4.56
CA LYS A 61 -8.95 12.24 3.98
C LYS A 61 -8.43 12.40 2.56
N LEU A 62 -7.29 11.76 2.26
CA LEU A 62 -6.77 11.71 0.90
C LEU A 62 -7.73 10.97 -0.05
N PHE A 63 -8.19 9.78 0.36
CA PHE A 63 -9.18 9.02 -0.41
C PHE A 63 -10.48 9.79 -0.61
N GLU A 64 -11.03 10.36 0.46
CA GLU A 64 -12.23 11.23 0.40
C GLU A 64 -12.05 12.36 -0.62
N GLY A 65 -10.95 13.10 -0.53
CA GLY A 65 -10.67 14.22 -1.43
C GLY A 65 -10.55 13.80 -2.89
N VAL A 66 -9.89 12.66 -3.15
CA VAL A 66 -9.75 12.13 -4.51
C VAL A 66 -11.09 11.59 -5.02
N ARG A 67 -11.83 10.80 -4.24
CA ARG A 67 -13.17 10.30 -4.63
C ARG A 67 -14.16 11.43 -4.90
N LYS A 68 -14.17 12.46 -4.08
CA LYS A 68 -15.02 13.63 -4.28
C LYS A 68 -14.76 14.33 -5.63
N LYS A 69 -13.51 14.39 -6.07
CA LYS A 69 -13.12 15.09 -7.30
C LYS A 69 -13.12 14.19 -8.54
N CYS A 70 -12.62 12.97 -8.41
CA CYS A 70 -12.38 12.05 -9.54
C CYS A 70 -13.49 11.00 -9.71
N GLY A 71 -14.35 10.83 -8.68
CA GLY A 71 -15.41 9.81 -8.71
C GLY A 71 -14.88 8.38 -8.58
N ASP A 72 -15.71 7.42 -8.97
CA ASP A 72 -15.48 5.98 -8.77
C ASP A 72 -14.91 5.26 -10.01
N LYS A 73 -14.70 5.96 -11.10
CA LYS A 73 -14.20 5.36 -12.35
C LYS A 73 -12.72 5.01 -12.32
N ILE A 74 -11.98 5.59 -11.39
CA ILE A 74 -10.55 5.34 -11.21
C ILE A 74 -10.34 4.36 -10.06
N GLU A 75 -9.53 3.34 -10.28
CA GLU A 75 -9.12 2.41 -9.26
C GLU A 75 -7.96 3.00 -8.45
N LEU A 76 -8.16 3.13 -7.14
CA LEU A 76 -7.19 3.73 -6.23
C LEU A 76 -6.49 2.67 -5.42
N CYS A 77 -5.18 2.71 -5.39
CA CYS A 77 -4.36 1.92 -4.47
C CYS A 77 -3.50 2.82 -3.59
N HIS A 78 -3.12 2.29 -2.45
CA HIS A 78 -2.30 2.98 -1.47
C HIS A 78 -1.32 2.00 -0.84
N ASP A 79 -0.10 2.44 -0.64
CA ASP A 79 0.98 1.65 -0.09
C ASP A 79 1.30 2.15 1.32
N ILE A 80 1.08 1.32 2.32
CA ILE A 80 1.42 1.61 3.71
C ILE A 80 2.91 1.43 3.93
N HIS A 81 3.52 0.51 3.18
CA HIS A 81 4.94 0.22 3.26
C HIS A 81 5.36 -0.18 4.68
N GLU A 82 4.52 -0.99 5.35
CA GLU A 82 4.81 -1.65 6.64
C GLU A 82 5.10 -0.70 7.82
N ARG A 83 4.74 0.58 7.69
CA ARG A 83 5.18 1.65 8.61
C ARG A 83 4.39 1.73 9.91
N CYS A 84 3.21 1.14 9.96
CA CYS A 84 2.29 1.30 11.07
C CYS A 84 2.11 0.01 11.86
N GLN A 85 1.67 0.14 13.11
CA GLN A 85 1.32 -1.02 13.92
C GLN A 85 0.11 -1.74 13.32
N PRO A 86 0.08 -3.10 13.34
CA PRO A 86 -0.99 -3.87 12.71
C PRO A 86 -2.40 -3.49 13.14
N ILE A 87 -2.59 -3.18 14.42
CA ILE A 87 -3.92 -2.77 14.93
C ILE A 87 -4.38 -1.43 14.34
N ASP A 88 -3.47 -0.50 14.14
CA ASP A 88 -3.77 0.80 13.56
C ASP A 88 -4.07 0.68 12.07
N VAL A 89 -3.34 -0.21 11.38
CA VAL A 89 -3.60 -0.53 9.96
C VAL A 89 -5.00 -1.12 9.79
N ILE A 90 -5.41 -2.03 10.66
CA ILE A 90 -6.78 -2.60 10.66
C ILE A 90 -7.82 -1.48 10.76
N ASN A 91 -7.65 -0.58 11.71
CA ASN A 91 -8.57 0.54 11.92
C ASN A 91 -8.61 1.48 10.71
N MET A 92 -7.46 1.79 10.13
CA MET A 92 -7.39 2.60 8.91
C MET A 92 -8.08 1.91 7.73
N CYS A 93 -7.84 0.62 7.50
CA CYS A 93 -8.47 -0.13 6.42
C CYS A 93 -10.01 -0.12 6.55
N ARG A 94 -10.55 -0.27 7.76
CA ARG A 94 -11.99 -0.14 8.00
C ARG A 94 -12.54 1.24 7.59
N ASN A 95 -11.80 2.30 7.88
CA ASN A 95 -12.17 3.66 7.46
C ASN A 95 -12.03 3.88 5.95
N LEU A 96 -11.32 3.00 5.24
CA LEU A 96 -11.15 3.07 3.78
C LEU A 96 -12.20 2.26 3.01
N GLU A 97 -12.96 1.38 3.66
CA GLU A 97 -13.95 0.52 2.99
C GLU A 97 -14.97 1.30 2.15
N GLU A 98 -15.45 2.43 2.67
CA GLU A 98 -16.40 3.29 1.97
C GLU A 98 -15.84 3.86 0.65
N PHE A 99 -14.53 4.06 0.57
CA PHE A 99 -13.85 4.58 -0.62
C PHE A 99 -13.49 3.49 -1.63
N ARG A 100 -13.71 2.22 -1.30
CA ARG A 100 -13.46 1.06 -2.17
C ARG A 100 -12.08 1.12 -2.84
N PRO A 101 -10.98 1.02 -2.09
CA PRO A 101 -9.66 0.93 -2.69
C PRO A 101 -9.54 -0.34 -3.53
N PHE A 102 -8.80 -0.27 -4.63
CA PHE A 102 -8.48 -1.44 -5.45
C PHE A 102 -7.62 -2.42 -4.66
N PHE A 103 -6.66 -1.93 -3.93
CA PHE A 103 -5.96 -2.65 -2.85
C PHE A 103 -5.20 -1.67 -1.94
N ILE A 104 -4.86 -2.18 -0.76
CA ILE A 104 -3.87 -1.61 0.14
C ILE A 104 -2.63 -2.49 0.07
N GLU A 105 -1.48 -1.88 -0.25
CA GLU A 105 -0.19 -2.53 -0.45
C GLU A 105 0.59 -2.55 0.85
N ASP A 106 1.29 -3.66 1.09
CA ASP A 106 2.18 -3.94 2.21
C ASP A 106 1.67 -3.42 3.56
N PRO A 107 0.46 -3.88 3.98
CA PRO A 107 -0.13 -3.45 5.25
C PRO A 107 0.62 -3.98 6.47
N LEU A 108 1.33 -5.09 6.33
CA LEU A 108 2.07 -5.75 7.41
C LEU A 108 3.51 -6.02 6.98
N SER A 109 4.45 -5.85 7.92
CA SER A 109 5.81 -6.33 7.71
C SER A 109 5.87 -7.87 7.69
N PRO A 110 6.87 -8.47 7.03
CA PRO A 110 7.03 -9.93 6.96
C PRO A 110 7.05 -10.62 8.33
N GLU A 111 7.52 -9.94 9.36
CA GLU A 111 7.58 -10.45 10.73
C GLU A 111 6.19 -10.55 11.40
N ASN A 112 5.23 -9.78 10.93
CA ASN A 112 3.88 -9.67 11.49
C ASN A 112 2.87 -10.65 10.86
N THR A 113 3.33 -11.77 10.31
CA THR A 113 2.48 -12.77 9.62
C THR A 113 1.36 -13.32 10.49
N HIS A 114 1.55 -13.34 11.81
CA HIS A 114 0.53 -13.79 12.77
C HIS A 114 -0.71 -12.87 12.83
N TRP A 115 -0.61 -11.64 12.35
CA TRP A 115 -1.74 -10.70 12.27
C TRP A 115 -2.65 -10.90 11.06
N TRP A 116 -2.23 -11.63 10.03
CA TRP A 116 -2.98 -11.79 8.78
C TRP A 116 -4.42 -12.27 8.97
N LYS A 117 -4.59 -13.31 9.80
CA LYS A 117 -5.91 -13.86 10.07
C LYS A 117 -6.84 -12.80 10.67
N GLN A 118 -6.38 -12.08 11.68
CA GLN A 118 -7.16 -11.03 12.33
C GLN A 118 -7.46 -9.88 11.35
N MET A 119 -6.46 -9.45 10.58
CA MET A 119 -6.63 -8.40 9.59
C MET A 119 -7.70 -8.78 8.55
N ARG A 120 -7.59 -9.97 7.96
CA ARG A 120 -8.55 -10.44 6.96
C ARG A 120 -9.98 -10.58 7.51
N GLN A 121 -10.14 -10.94 8.77
CA GLN A 121 -11.44 -11.03 9.44
C GLN A 121 -12.02 -9.66 9.83
N SER A 122 -11.22 -8.61 9.85
CA SER A 122 -11.61 -7.29 10.36
C SER A 122 -12.02 -6.31 9.27
N THR A 123 -11.65 -6.57 8.02
CA THR A 123 -11.95 -5.66 6.89
C THR A 123 -12.10 -6.42 5.58
N ILE A 124 -12.88 -5.84 4.68
CA ILE A 124 -13.11 -6.36 3.31
C ILE A 124 -12.20 -5.70 2.26
N VAL A 125 -11.36 -4.76 2.68
CA VAL A 125 -10.41 -4.10 1.76
C VAL A 125 -9.48 -5.14 1.14
N PRO A 126 -9.29 -5.14 -0.19
CA PRO A 126 -8.31 -6.01 -0.83
C PRO A 126 -6.88 -5.66 -0.44
N PHE A 127 -6.05 -6.69 -0.25
CA PHE A 127 -4.64 -6.55 0.11
C PHE A 127 -3.70 -7.05 -0.98
N ALA A 128 -2.62 -6.29 -1.19
CA ALA A 128 -1.46 -6.69 -1.98
C ALA A 128 -0.24 -6.77 -1.08
N GLN A 129 0.51 -7.87 -1.11
CA GLN A 129 1.68 -8.07 -0.24
C GLN A 129 2.80 -8.78 -0.96
N GLY A 130 4.03 -8.45 -0.62
CA GLY A 130 5.15 -9.29 -0.95
C GLY A 130 6.33 -8.62 -1.63
N GLU A 131 6.44 -7.30 -1.66
CA GLU A 131 7.62 -6.65 -2.25
C GLU A 131 8.92 -7.01 -1.52
N LEU A 132 8.84 -7.28 -0.20
CA LEU A 132 9.98 -7.69 0.62
C LEU A 132 10.19 -9.21 0.68
N PHE A 133 9.28 -10.00 0.13
CA PHE A 133 9.44 -11.46 0.10
C PHE A 133 10.52 -11.85 -0.90
N ASN A 134 11.38 -12.77 -0.50
CA ASN A 134 12.53 -13.18 -1.29
C ASN A 134 12.57 -14.67 -1.64
N ASN A 135 11.59 -15.43 -1.17
CA ASN A 135 11.43 -16.84 -1.53
C ASN A 135 9.97 -17.26 -1.62
N ILE A 136 9.71 -18.34 -2.35
CA ILE A 136 8.36 -18.85 -2.62
C ILE A 136 7.59 -19.22 -1.35
N ASN A 137 8.26 -19.66 -0.29
CA ASN A 137 7.60 -20.13 0.92
C ASN A 137 6.91 -18.99 1.69
N GLU A 138 7.40 -17.75 1.55
CA GLU A 138 6.79 -16.59 2.19
C GLU A 138 5.42 -16.26 1.59
N PHE A 139 5.21 -16.57 0.31
CA PHE A 139 3.93 -16.38 -0.36
C PHE A 139 2.90 -17.47 -0.06
N LEU A 140 3.34 -18.69 0.28
CA LEU A 140 2.46 -19.85 0.44
C LEU A 140 1.37 -19.64 1.50
N GLY A 141 1.75 -19.19 2.69
CA GLY A 141 0.83 -18.96 3.80
C GLY A 141 -0.25 -17.92 3.46
N PRO A 142 0.12 -16.72 3.05
CA PRO A 142 -0.83 -15.68 2.66
C PRO A 142 -1.77 -16.11 1.52
N MET A 143 -1.28 -16.80 0.50
CA MET A 143 -2.11 -17.25 -0.61
C MET A 143 -3.06 -18.39 -0.24
N SER A 144 -2.56 -19.46 0.38
CA SER A 144 -3.35 -20.64 0.71
C SER A 144 -4.45 -20.39 1.73
N ASN A 145 -4.29 -19.39 2.57
CA ASN A 145 -5.31 -18.95 3.54
C ASN A 145 -6.18 -17.80 3.04
N HIS A 146 -5.98 -17.33 1.81
CA HIS A 146 -6.67 -16.17 1.24
C HIS A 146 -6.59 -14.91 2.12
N TYR A 147 -5.43 -14.69 2.73
CA TYR A 147 -5.19 -13.47 3.50
C TYR A 147 -4.92 -12.27 2.62
N VAL A 148 -4.43 -12.51 1.40
CA VAL A 148 -4.14 -11.48 0.38
C VAL A 148 -4.92 -11.78 -0.90
N ASP A 149 -5.29 -10.72 -1.61
CA ASP A 149 -6.02 -10.78 -2.88
C ASP A 149 -5.04 -10.69 -4.07
N TYR A 150 -3.89 -10.06 -3.82
CA TYR A 150 -2.82 -9.89 -4.79
C TYR A 150 -1.46 -10.17 -4.15
N ILE A 151 -0.58 -10.76 -4.94
CA ILE A 151 0.84 -10.87 -4.60
C ILE A 151 1.64 -9.81 -5.34
N ARG A 152 2.48 -9.08 -4.58
CA ARG A 152 3.40 -8.06 -5.08
C ARG A 152 4.77 -8.69 -5.26
N ILE A 153 5.13 -9.06 -6.48
CA ILE A 153 6.39 -9.78 -6.75
C ILE A 153 7.45 -8.81 -7.23
N HIS A 154 8.52 -8.67 -6.47
CA HIS A 154 9.69 -7.87 -6.85
C HIS A 154 10.75 -8.76 -7.48
N VAL A 155 11.03 -8.53 -8.78
CA VAL A 155 11.89 -9.43 -9.59
C VAL A 155 13.31 -9.55 -9.03
N SER A 156 13.90 -8.44 -8.60
CA SER A 156 15.26 -8.47 -8.04
C SER A 156 15.32 -9.13 -6.65
N GLN A 157 14.31 -8.91 -5.80
CA GLN A 157 14.22 -9.55 -4.48
C GLN A 157 14.11 -11.07 -4.59
N MET A 158 13.32 -11.53 -5.54
CA MET A 158 13.11 -12.96 -5.81
C MET A 158 14.28 -13.65 -6.54
N GLY A 159 15.29 -12.90 -6.97
CA GLY A 159 16.44 -13.45 -7.67
C GLY A 159 16.20 -13.76 -9.15
N GLY A 160 15.26 -13.07 -9.80
CA GLY A 160 15.06 -13.10 -11.24
C GLY A 160 13.70 -13.60 -11.70
N ILE A 161 13.51 -13.68 -13.00
CA ILE A 161 12.22 -13.97 -13.65
C ILE A 161 11.72 -15.40 -13.32
N THR A 162 12.60 -16.40 -13.31
CA THR A 162 12.20 -17.81 -13.11
C THR A 162 11.49 -18.05 -11.78
N PRO A 163 12.01 -17.63 -10.61
CA PRO A 163 11.30 -17.80 -9.34
C PRO A 163 10.02 -16.95 -9.31
N CYS A 164 10.03 -15.76 -9.87
CA CYS A 164 8.83 -14.92 -9.95
C CYS A 164 7.68 -15.58 -10.71
N MET A 165 7.97 -16.18 -11.86
CA MET A 165 6.96 -16.90 -12.65
C MET A 165 6.41 -18.11 -11.92
N LYS A 166 7.23 -18.81 -11.12
CA LYS A 166 6.73 -19.91 -10.27
C LYS A 166 5.73 -19.42 -9.25
N VAL A 167 6.03 -18.29 -8.58
CA VAL A 167 5.11 -17.69 -7.59
C VAL A 167 3.82 -17.22 -8.26
N ALA A 168 3.91 -16.53 -9.42
CA ALA A 168 2.74 -16.06 -10.14
C ALA A 168 1.80 -17.21 -10.54
N ARG A 169 2.34 -18.32 -11.09
CA ARG A 169 1.54 -19.50 -11.43
C ARG A 169 0.95 -20.20 -10.20
N LEU A 170 1.64 -20.17 -9.09
CA LEU A 170 1.10 -20.66 -7.82
C LEU A 170 -0.07 -19.81 -7.37
N GLY A 171 0.03 -18.46 -7.49
CA GLY A 171 -1.06 -17.53 -7.22
C GLY A 171 -2.32 -17.82 -8.04
N GLU A 172 -2.17 -18.14 -9.34
CA GLU A 172 -3.28 -18.55 -10.19
C GLU A 172 -4.04 -19.76 -9.59
N GLY A 173 -3.32 -20.74 -9.03
CA GLY A 173 -3.93 -21.92 -8.39
C GLY A 173 -4.74 -21.60 -7.14
N PHE A 174 -4.47 -20.49 -6.49
CA PHE A 174 -5.22 -20.01 -5.32
C PHE A 174 -6.21 -18.87 -5.64
N ASN A 175 -6.41 -18.50 -6.90
CA ASN A 175 -7.18 -17.33 -7.33
C ASN A 175 -6.68 -16.01 -6.73
N VAL A 176 -5.38 -15.90 -6.53
CA VAL A 176 -4.71 -14.68 -6.07
C VAL A 176 -4.06 -14.00 -7.27
N GLY A 177 -4.40 -12.72 -7.49
CA GLY A 177 -3.86 -11.94 -8.60
C GLY A 177 -2.37 -11.64 -8.43
N THR A 178 -1.67 -11.40 -9.53
CA THR A 178 -0.26 -10.98 -9.51
C THR A 178 -0.13 -9.53 -9.93
N ILE A 179 0.56 -8.74 -9.11
CA ILE A 179 0.92 -7.36 -9.40
C ILE A 179 2.44 -7.25 -9.33
N TRP A 180 3.06 -6.95 -10.46
CA TRP A 180 4.51 -6.83 -10.53
C TRP A 180 4.97 -5.56 -9.86
N HIS A 181 5.94 -5.69 -8.96
CA HIS A 181 6.67 -4.53 -8.46
C HIS A 181 7.60 -4.03 -9.56
N GLY A 182 7.53 -2.73 -9.84
CA GLY A 182 8.38 -2.12 -10.84
C GLY A 182 9.86 -2.18 -10.45
N PRO A 183 10.76 -2.17 -11.44
CA PRO A 183 12.17 -2.11 -11.15
C PRO A 183 12.50 -0.78 -10.47
N GLY A 184 13.24 -0.84 -9.37
CA GLY A 184 13.97 0.32 -8.88
C GLY A 184 15.09 0.68 -9.86
N ALA A 185 15.84 1.73 -9.55
CA ALA A 185 16.94 2.20 -10.41
C ALA A 185 18.04 1.14 -10.69
N VAL A 186 18.02 0.03 -9.99
CA VAL A 186 19.00 -1.09 -10.09
C VAL A 186 18.35 -2.40 -10.56
N SER A 187 17.06 -2.41 -10.82
CA SER A 187 16.39 -3.60 -11.40
C SER A 187 16.29 -3.44 -12.89
N PRO A 188 16.80 -4.39 -13.68
CA PRO A 188 16.58 -4.40 -15.10
C PRO A 188 15.11 -4.61 -15.47
#